data_ce0e5319afc31dd554ae594f535fdf5b
#
_entry.id   ce0e5319afc31dd554ae594f535fdf5b
#
_cell.length_a   1.000
_cell.length_b   1.000
_cell.length_c   1.000
_cell.angle_alpha   90.00
_cell.angle_beta   90.00
_cell.angle_gamma   90.00
#
_symmetry.space_group_name_H-M   'P 1'
#
loop_
_entity.id
_entity.type
_entity.pdbx_description
1 polymer ?
#
loop_
_entity_poly.entity_id
_entity_poly.type
_entity_poly.pdbx_seq_one_letter_code
_entity_poly.pdbx_strand_id
1 'polypeptide(L)'
;MGDTISVTTPGGSIHQEGVLLVLEQDHQVLKELPMATVGNLVLGRTVQISTQVIFSLVKQGSLIQFVDYKYNVVGTLGDEHTTLSKLLWQAENFQDETFALRGAKYIVQRKVTAQLSILNRYNKTKSIPKYEFVRSTLERLLNRIKRTRTIDGLRGIEGLASKTYFSAWGSVLSTPWEFSGRKRHPSPDPVNAILSYGYSFLEREVRSCL
;
A
#
# COMPACT_ATOMS: atom_id res chain seq x y z
N MET A 1 6.77 6.46 -15.01
CA MET A 1 6.79 6.13 -13.57
C MET A 1 7.89 5.10 -13.40
N GLY A 2 8.95 5.39 -12.63
CA GLY A 2 10.07 4.48 -12.45
C GLY A 2 9.76 3.40 -11.40
N ASP A 3 10.68 2.44 -11.24
CA ASP A 3 10.51 1.32 -10.30
C ASP A 3 10.71 1.77 -8.85
N THR A 4 10.03 1.10 -7.92
CA THR A 4 10.30 1.25 -6.49
C THR A 4 11.38 0.23 -6.08
N ILE A 5 12.51 0.76 -5.62
CA ILE A 5 13.64 -0.03 -5.16
C ILE A 5 13.69 0.02 -3.63
N SER A 6 13.66 -1.14 -2.98
CA SER A 6 13.77 -1.23 -1.52
C SER A 6 15.11 -1.84 -1.14
N VAL A 7 15.90 -1.10 -0.37
CA VAL A 7 17.20 -1.53 0.14
C VAL A 7 17.16 -1.51 1.66
N THR A 8 17.09 -2.69 2.25
CA THR A 8 16.97 -2.87 3.71
C THR A 8 18.05 -3.79 4.26
N THR A 9 18.99 -4.19 3.42
CA THR A 9 20.15 -5.03 3.81
C THR A 9 21.01 -4.31 4.86
N PRO A 10 21.18 -4.86 6.06
CA PRO A 10 21.99 -4.23 7.09
C PRO A 10 23.45 -4.02 6.65
N GLY A 11 23.98 -2.82 6.85
CA GLY A 11 25.35 -2.47 6.44
C GLY A 11 25.54 -2.26 4.94
N GLY A 12 24.45 -2.30 4.16
CA GLY A 12 24.51 -1.95 2.73
C GLY A 12 24.87 -0.48 2.50
N SER A 13 25.56 -0.18 1.44
CA SER A 13 25.88 1.17 0.98
C SER A 13 25.40 1.39 -0.45
N ILE A 14 24.95 2.60 -0.73
CA ILE A 14 24.48 3.00 -2.06
C ILE A 14 25.31 4.19 -2.53
N HIS A 15 25.93 4.04 -3.67
CA HIS A 15 26.68 5.10 -4.32
C HIS A 15 26.38 5.15 -5.82
N GLN A 16 26.88 6.17 -6.48
CA GLN A 16 26.69 6.38 -7.92
C GLN A 16 27.98 6.14 -8.67
N GLU A 17 27.94 5.32 -9.73
CA GLU A 17 29.01 5.17 -10.70
C GLU A 17 28.49 5.55 -12.09
N GLY A 18 28.90 6.72 -12.57
CA GLY A 18 28.39 7.25 -13.83
C GLY A 18 26.87 7.41 -13.82
N VAL A 19 26.18 6.61 -14.63
CA VAL A 19 24.70 6.61 -14.73
C VAL A 19 24.04 5.48 -13.91
N LEU A 20 24.84 4.70 -13.18
CA LEU A 20 24.37 3.56 -12.40
C LEU A 20 24.27 3.91 -10.91
N LEU A 21 23.23 3.40 -10.28
CA LEU A 21 23.10 3.26 -8.84
C LEU A 21 23.68 1.89 -8.46
N VAL A 22 24.71 1.89 -7.63
CA VAL A 22 25.41 0.69 -7.19
C VAL A 22 25.07 0.41 -5.73
N LEU A 23 24.57 -0.79 -5.47
CA LEU A 23 24.35 -1.32 -4.12
C LEU A 23 25.53 -2.22 -3.76
N GLU A 24 26.21 -1.91 -2.68
CA GLU A 24 27.36 -2.64 -2.18
C GLU A 24 27.16 -3.05 -0.72
N GLN A 25 27.75 -4.18 -0.34
CA GLN A 25 27.86 -4.63 1.04
C GLN A 25 29.20 -5.37 1.22
N ASP A 26 29.93 -5.05 2.29
CA ASP A 26 31.22 -5.66 2.61
C ASP A 26 32.23 -5.64 1.42
N HIS A 27 32.27 -4.51 0.71
CA HIS A 27 33.09 -4.29 -0.51
C HIS A 27 32.74 -5.21 -1.68
N GLN A 28 31.54 -5.78 -1.69
CA GLN A 28 31.03 -6.56 -2.81
C GLN A 28 29.80 -5.88 -3.43
N VAL A 29 29.84 -5.69 -4.74
CA VAL A 29 28.70 -5.17 -5.49
C VAL A 29 27.61 -6.22 -5.51
N LEU A 30 26.46 -5.91 -4.89
CA LEU A 30 25.30 -6.78 -4.87
C LEU A 30 24.40 -6.56 -6.09
N LYS A 31 24.28 -5.29 -6.53
CA LYS A 31 23.42 -4.94 -7.66
C LYS A 31 23.77 -3.59 -8.25
N GLU A 32 23.64 -3.50 -9.56
CA GLU A 32 23.75 -2.26 -10.33
C GLU A 32 22.42 -2.01 -11.06
N LEU A 33 21.98 -0.77 -11.06
CA LEU A 33 20.72 -0.36 -11.70
C LEU A 33 20.92 0.98 -12.40
N PRO A 34 20.35 1.18 -13.61
CA PRO A 34 20.35 2.50 -14.22
C PRO A 34 19.61 3.51 -13.31
N MET A 35 20.23 4.62 -12.97
CA MET A 35 19.65 5.67 -12.12
C MET A 35 18.26 6.12 -12.62
N ALA A 36 18.12 6.24 -13.94
CA ALA A 36 16.88 6.68 -14.59
C ALA A 36 15.68 5.70 -14.37
N THR A 37 15.93 4.47 -13.98
CA THR A 37 14.83 3.50 -13.70
C THR A 37 14.27 3.63 -12.29
N VAL A 38 14.95 4.34 -11.40
CA VAL A 38 14.55 4.48 -10.00
C VAL A 38 13.51 5.59 -9.86
N GLY A 39 12.25 5.22 -9.67
CA GLY A 39 11.17 6.16 -9.34
C GLY A 39 11.11 6.46 -7.84
N ASN A 40 11.15 5.42 -7.02
CA ASN A 40 11.19 5.53 -5.57
C ASN A 40 12.32 4.70 -4.99
N LEU A 41 13.04 5.25 -4.01
CA LEU A 41 14.07 4.54 -3.24
C LEU A 41 13.67 4.44 -1.78
N VAL A 42 13.52 3.23 -1.27
CA VAL A 42 13.20 2.95 0.14
C VAL A 42 14.43 2.45 0.86
N LEU A 43 14.85 3.16 1.90
CA LEU A 43 16.10 2.90 2.65
C LEU A 43 15.79 2.43 4.06
N GLY A 44 16.34 1.27 4.41
CA GLY A 44 16.37 0.78 5.78
C GLY A 44 17.32 1.59 6.67
N ARG A 45 17.10 1.55 7.97
CA ARG A 45 17.81 2.33 8.99
C ARG A 45 19.36 2.22 8.93
N THR A 46 19.90 1.07 8.54
CA THR A 46 21.33 0.76 8.56
C THR A 46 22.00 0.87 7.20
N VAL A 47 21.26 1.36 6.19
CA VAL A 47 21.78 1.56 4.84
C VAL A 47 22.41 2.94 4.74
N GLN A 48 23.61 3.00 4.17
CA GLN A 48 24.30 4.25 3.86
C GLN A 48 23.97 4.68 2.43
N ILE A 49 23.83 5.97 2.20
CA ILE A 49 23.63 6.53 0.87
C ILE A 49 24.54 7.72 0.66
N SER A 50 25.19 7.80 -0.50
CA SER A 50 26.00 8.95 -0.83
C SER A 50 25.12 10.16 -1.19
N THR A 51 25.62 11.37 -0.82
CA THR A 51 24.93 12.62 -1.17
C THR A 51 24.77 12.80 -2.67
N GLN A 52 25.71 12.27 -3.47
CA GLN A 52 25.63 12.31 -4.92
C GLN A 52 24.38 11.56 -5.45
N VAL A 53 24.08 10.38 -4.91
CA VAL A 53 22.86 9.64 -5.25
C VAL A 53 21.61 10.43 -4.85
N ILE A 54 21.61 11.01 -3.64
CA ILE A 54 20.50 11.83 -3.17
C ILE A 54 20.22 12.97 -4.16
N PHE A 55 21.23 13.76 -4.52
CA PHE A 55 21.09 14.86 -5.46
C PHE A 55 20.60 14.40 -6.83
N SER A 56 21.13 13.30 -7.35
CA SER A 56 20.74 12.77 -8.66
C SER A 56 19.28 12.30 -8.67
N LEU A 57 18.84 11.57 -7.64
CA LEU A 57 17.48 11.07 -7.53
C LEU A 57 16.47 12.22 -7.33
N VAL A 58 16.76 13.16 -6.43
CA VAL A 58 15.90 14.33 -6.21
C VAL A 58 15.78 15.17 -7.47
N LYS A 59 16.90 15.41 -8.18
CA LYS A 59 16.90 16.19 -9.43
C LYS A 59 16.05 15.55 -10.55
N GLN A 60 15.96 14.23 -10.60
CA GLN A 60 15.11 13.53 -11.56
C GLN A 60 13.62 13.36 -11.10
N GLY A 61 13.27 13.88 -9.90
CA GLY A 61 11.93 13.78 -9.35
C GLY A 61 11.62 12.45 -8.67
N SER A 62 12.66 11.69 -8.27
CA SER A 62 12.49 10.44 -7.51
C SER A 62 12.30 10.73 -6.03
N LEU A 63 11.49 9.90 -5.39
CA LEU A 63 11.24 9.98 -3.96
C LEU A 63 12.18 9.05 -3.20
N ILE A 64 12.83 9.55 -2.11
CA ILE A 64 13.65 8.75 -1.20
C ILE A 64 12.93 8.67 0.13
N GLN A 65 12.63 7.46 0.59
CA GLN A 65 11.93 7.20 1.84
C GLN A 65 12.84 6.46 2.82
N PHE A 66 12.94 6.97 4.04
CA PHE A 66 13.64 6.32 5.14
C PHE A 66 12.65 5.55 5.99
N VAL A 67 12.94 4.27 6.26
CA VAL A 67 12.04 3.41 7.03
C VAL A 67 12.74 2.85 8.28
N ASP A 68 11.94 2.68 9.34
CA ASP A 68 12.37 1.98 10.55
C ASP A 68 12.38 0.45 10.37
N TYR A 69 12.75 -0.29 11.42
CA TYR A 69 12.77 -1.76 11.42
C TYR A 69 11.38 -2.41 11.27
N LYS A 70 10.29 -1.64 11.45
CA LYS A 70 8.90 -2.06 11.21
C LYS A 70 8.38 -1.61 9.85
N TYR A 71 9.25 -1.05 9.02
CA TYR A 71 8.91 -0.45 7.73
C TYR A 71 7.96 0.76 7.80
N ASN A 72 7.88 1.43 8.95
CA ASN A 72 7.20 2.72 9.02
C ASN A 72 8.10 3.80 8.40
N VAL A 73 7.51 4.68 7.61
CA VAL A 73 8.24 5.83 7.03
C VAL A 73 8.56 6.82 8.15
N VAL A 74 9.86 7.09 8.34
CA VAL A 74 10.39 8.03 9.34
C VAL A 74 10.63 9.40 8.71
N GLY A 75 10.99 9.42 7.42
CA GLY A 75 11.26 10.65 6.69
C GLY A 75 11.27 10.41 5.19
N THR A 76 11.14 11.49 4.45
CA THR A 76 11.09 11.49 2.98
C THR A 76 11.95 12.61 2.44
N LEU A 77 12.68 12.35 1.37
CA LEU A 77 13.39 13.36 0.57
C LEU A 77 12.95 13.20 -0.89
N GLY A 78 12.77 14.30 -1.59
CA GLY A 78 12.37 14.36 -2.99
C GLY A 78 11.41 15.50 -3.22
N ASP A 79 11.18 15.80 -4.48
CA ASP A 79 10.22 16.82 -4.84
C ASP A 79 8.81 16.21 -4.73
N GLU A 80 8.21 16.40 -3.58
CA GLU A 80 6.75 16.34 -3.52
C GLU A 80 6.28 17.53 -4.34
N HIS A 81 5.92 17.28 -5.60
CA HIS A 81 5.35 18.30 -6.51
C HIS A 81 3.99 18.78 -5.99
N THR A 82 3.94 19.08 -4.69
CA THR A 82 2.78 19.67 -4.07
C THR A 82 2.83 21.17 -4.33
N THR A 83 2.22 21.61 -5.41
CA THR A 83 2.09 23.04 -5.70
C THR A 83 1.28 23.72 -4.60
N LEU A 84 1.58 24.99 -4.32
CA LEU A 84 0.82 25.78 -3.35
C LEU A 84 -0.68 25.73 -3.63
N SER A 85 -1.09 25.75 -4.90
CA SER A 85 -2.49 25.60 -5.32
C SER A 85 -3.09 24.26 -4.91
N LYS A 86 -2.33 23.16 -4.97
CA LYS A 86 -2.78 21.83 -4.53
C LYS A 86 -2.95 21.79 -3.00
N LEU A 87 -1.99 22.37 -2.25
CA LEU A 87 -2.09 22.47 -0.79
C LEU A 87 -3.30 23.29 -0.35
N LEU A 88 -3.51 24.44 -0.96
CA LEU A 88 -4.66 25.29 -0.69
C LEU A 88 -5.97 24.55 -1.00
N TRP A 89 -6.06 23.89 -2.14
CA TRP A 89 -7.23 23.09 -2.49
C TRP A 89 -7.47 21.93 -1.50
N GLN A 90 -6.41 21.25 -1.06
CA GLN A 90 -6.52 20.21 -0.03
C GLN A 90 -7.01 20.79 1.31
N ALA A 91 -6.46 21.94 1.72
CA ALA A 91 -6.85 22.60 2.96
C ALA A 91 -8.32 23.07 2.94
N GLU A 92 -8.78 23.65 1.84
CA GLU A 92 -10.17 24.06 1.66
C GLU A 92 -11.15 22.87 1.72
N ASN A 93 -10.80 21.75 1.07
CA ASN A 93 -11.66 20.59 1.02
C ASN A 93 -11.56 19.69 2.28
N PHE A 94 -10.53 19.88 3.13
CA PHE A 94 -10.35 19.11 4.34
C PHE A 94 -11.49 19.30 5.35
N GLN A 95 -12.08 20.50 5.39
CA GLN A 95 -13.18 20.85 6.29
C GLN A 95 -14.57 20.55 5.69
N ASP A 96 -14.66 20.22 4.40
CA ASP A 96 -15.94 19.89 3.75
C ASP A 96 -16.31 18.42 4.01
N GLU A 97 -17.22 18.21 4.99
CA GLU A 97 -17.72 16.88 5.31
C GLU A 97 -18.43 16.20 4.12
N THR A 98 -19.07 16.96 3.25
CA THR A 98 -19.74 16.41 2.04
C THR A 98 -18.72 15.95 1.01
N PHE A 99 -17.65 16.70 0.82
CA PHE A 99 -16.53 16.27 -0.02
C PHE A 99 -15.87 15.02 0.54
N ALA A 100 -15.54 15.01 1.83
CA ALA A 100 -14.93 13.88 2.52
C ALA A 100 -15.80 12.61 2.42
N LEU A 101 -17.11 12.72 2.65
CA LEU A 101 -18.04 11.61 2.54
C LEU A 101 -18.15 11.08 1.09
N ARG A 102 -18.18 11.97 0.10
CA ARG A 102 -18.23 11.60 -1.31
C ARG A 102 -16.96 10.82 -1.73
N GLY A 103 -15.78 11.34 -1.37
CA GLY A 103 -14.50 10.68 -1.62
C GLY A 103 -14.40 9.33 -0.93
N ALA A 104 -14.76 9.27 0.34
CA ALA A 104 -14.76 8.03 1.12
C ALA A 104 -15.71 6.97 0.52
N LYS A 105 -16.93 7.36 0.10
CA LYS A 105 -17.86 6.46 -0.59
C LYS A 105 -17.25 5.88 -1.86
N TYR A 106 -16.61 6.72 -2.67
CA TYR A 106 -15.96 6.28 -3.90
C TYR A 106 -14.89 5.22 -3.62
N ILE A 107 -14.00 5.48 -2.65
CA ILE A 107 -12.92 4.57 -2.26
C ILE A 107 -13.48 3.24 -1.75
N VAL A 108 -14.44 3.29 -0.81
CA VAL A 108 -15.02 2.07 -0.22
C VAL A 108 -15.81 1.27 -1.26
N GLN A 109 -16.53 1.93 -2.15
CA GLN A 109 -17.23 1.28 -3.24
C GLN A 109 -16.26 0.53 -4.17
N ARG A 110 -15.17 1.19 -4.60
CA ARG A 110 -14.13 0.58 -5.45
C ARG A 110 -13.48 -0.60 -4.76
N LYS A 111 -13.15 -0.47 -3.47
CA LYS A 111 -12.59 -1.57 -2.66
C LYS A 111 -13.52 -2.78 -2.64
N VAL A 112 -14.79 -2.62 -2.28
CA VAL A 112 -15.74 -3.73 -2.18
C VAL A 112 -16.03 -4.35 -3.55
N THR A 113 -16.10 -3.55 -4.61
CA THR A 113 -16.24 -4.04 -5.98
C THR A 113 -15.04 -4.88 -6.40
N ALA A 114 -13.82 -4.44 -6.10
CA ALA A 114 -12.60 -5.21 -6.39
C ALA A 114 -12.56 -6.54 -5.60
N GLN A 115 -12.92 -6.51 -4.31
CA GLN A 115 -13.03 -7.70 -3.48
C GLN A 115 -14.02 -8.72 -4.08
N LEU A 116 -15.19 -8.27 -4.49
CA LEU A 116 -16.21 -9.11 -5.13
C LEU A 116 -15.70 -9.69 -6.46
N SER A 117 -15.02 -8.88 -7.28
CA SER A 117 -14.45 -9.33 -8.54
C SER A 117 -13.38 -10.44 -8.36
N ILE A 118 -12.53 -10.31 -7.33
CA ILE A 118 -11.52 -11.33 -6.99
C ILE A 118 -12.19 -12.63 -6.56
N LEU A 119 -13.19 -12.58 -5.67
CA LEU A 119 -13.94 -13.75 -5.24
C LEU A 119 -14.66 -14.43 -6.40
N ASN A 120 -15.31 -13.65 -7.27
CA ASN A 120 -16.00 -14.17 -8.46
C ASN A 120 -15.02 -14.92 -9.38
N ARG A 121 -13.83 -14.33 -9.63
CA ARG A 121 -12.81 -14.95 -10.47
C ARG A 121 -12.28 -16.24 -9.85
N TYR A 122 -12.00 -16.23 -8.55
CA TYR A 122 -11.51 -17.41 -7.84
C TYR A 122 -12.57 -18.53 -7.81
N ASN A 123 -13.84 -18.20 -7.56
CA ASN A 123 -14.93 -19.18 -7.49
C ASN A 123 -15.22 -19.89 -8.82
N LYS A 124 -14.81 -19.30 -9.97
CA LYS A 124 -14.88 -19.96 -11.29
C LYS A 124 -13.92 -21.15 -11.42
N THR A 125 -12.81 -21.12 -10.72
CA THR A 125 -11.74 -22.15 -10.81
C THR A 125 -11.71 -23.06 -9.61
N LYS A 126 -12.06 -22.54 -8.43
CA LYS A 126 -12.05 -23.28 -7.15
C LYS A 126 -13.27 -22.83 -6.33
N SER A 127 -14.10 -23.75 -5.91
CA SER A 127 -15.30 -23.46 -5.13
C SER A 127 -14.99 -22.79 -3.80
N ILE A 128 -15.66 -21.68 -3.51
CA ILE A 128 -15.64 -21.03 -2.20
C ILE A 128 -16.85 -21.50 -1.39
N PRO A 129 -16.70 -22.02 -0.19
CA PRO A 129 -17.82 -22.39 0.67
C PRO A 129 -18.76 -21.20 0.90
N LYS A 130 -20.07 -21.44 0.78
CA LYS A 130 -21.12 -20.42 0.95
C LYS A 130 -20.95 -19.18 0.05
N TYR A 131 -20.37 -19.33 -1.13
CA TYR A 131 -20.08 -18.24 -2.05
C TYR A 131 -21.28 -17.32 -2.34
N GLU A 132 -22.46 -17.86 -2.63
CA GLU A 132 -23.65 -17.07 -2.94
C GLU A 132 -24.11 -16.19 -1.77
N PHE A 133 -23.95 -16.66 -0.54
CA PHE A 133 -24.19 -15.85 0.66
C PHE A 133 -23.17 -14.69 0.77
N VAL A 134 -21.90 -14.97 0.55
CA VAL A 134 -20.83 -13.94 0.57
C VAL A 134 -21.09 -12.90 -0.52
N ARG A 135 -21.34 -13.34 -1.74
CA ARG A 135 -21.64 -12.49 -2.89
C ARG A 135 -22.84 -11.58 -2.64
N SER A 136 -24.00 -12.16 -2.29
CA SER A 136 -25.21 -11.39 -2.05
C SER A 136 -25.05 -10.38 -0.89
N THR A 137 -24.25 -10.75 0.13
CA THR A 137 -23.93 -9.84 1.23
C THR A 137 -23.12 -8.64 0.75
N LEU A 138 -22.06 -8.85 -0.04
CA LEU A 138 -21.23 -7.77 -0.59
C LEU A 138 -22.03 -6.88 -1.55
N GLU A 139 -22.87 -7.44 -2.42
CA GLU A 139 -23.75 -6.69 -3.33
C GLU A 139 -24.75 -5.81 -2.55
N ARG A 140 -25.34 -6.33 -1.48
CA ARG A 140 -26.21 -5.55 -0.59
C ARG A 140 -25.45 -4.41 0.10
N LEU A 141 -24.22 -4.65 0.53
CA LEU A 141 -23.37 -3.62 1.14
C LEU A 141 -23.01 -2.53 0.13
N LEU A 142 -22.73 -2.85 -1.14
CA LEU A 142 -22.52 -1.88 -2.21
C LEU A 142 -23.74 -0.95 -2.37
N ASN A 143 -24.95 -1.47 -2.30
CA ASN A 143 -26.15 -0.64 -2.33
C ASN A 143 -26.33 0.24 -1.09
N ARG A 144 -25.91 -0.26 0.09
CA ARG A 144 -25.93 0.54 1.34
C ARG A 144 -24.93 1.69 1.32
N ILE A 145 -23.73 1.52 0.72
CA ILE A 145 -22.73 2.60 0.56
C ILE A 145 -23.36 3.82 -0.11
N LYS A 146 -24.11 3.62 -1.20
CA LYS A 146 -24.76 4.71 -1.94
C LYS A 146 -25.70 5.56 -1.05
N ARG A 147 -26.40 4.92 -0.12
CA ARG A 147 -27.43 5.53 0.74
C ARG A 147 -26.88 6.09 2.07
N THR A 148 -25.65 5.72 2.44
CA THR A 148 -25.04 6.15 3.70
C THR A 148 -24.80 7.67 3.70
N ARG A 149 -25.06 8.33 4.83
CA ARG A 149 -24.98 9.78 4.97
C ARG A 149 -23.88 10.24 5.93
N THR A 150 -23.19 9.31 6.59
CA THR A 150 -22.14 9.63 7.56
C THR A 150 -20.90 8.77 7.34
N ILE A 151 -19.74 9.31 7.70
CA ILE A 151 -18.44 8.60 7.65
C ILE A 151 -18.47 7.37 8.56
N ASP A 152 -19.04 7.47 9.76
CA ASP A 152 -19.09 6.33 10.69
C ASP A 152 -19.99 5.20 10.19
N GLY A 153 -21.12 5.55 9.59
CA GLY A 153 -21.97 4.55 8.91
C GLY A 153 -21.22 3.86 7.77
N LEU A 154 -20.41 4.61 7.02
CA LEU A 154 -19.56 4.06 5.96
C LEU A 154 -18.46 3.15 6.49
N ARG A 155 -17.81 3.52 7.60
CA ARG A 155 -16.82 2.67 8.30
C ARG A 155 -17.41 1.34 8.75
N GLY A 156 -18.64 1.37 9.30
CA GLY A 156 -19.36 0.14 9.67
C GLY A 156 -19.63 -0.77 8.49
N ILE A 157 -20.02 -0.21 7.33
CA ILE A 157 -20.24 -0.97 6.09
C ILE A 157 -18.92 -1.55 5.57
N GLU A 158 -17.85 -0.76 5.55
CA GLU A 158 -16.53 -1.18 5.12
C GLU A 158 -15.99 -2.32 6.00
N GLY A 159 -16.11 -2.19 7.33
CA GLY A 159 -15.71 -3.21 8.28
C GLY A 159 -16.44 -4.54 8.07
N LEU A 160 -17.78 -4.49 7.86
CA LEU A 160 -18.56 -5.68 7.57
C LEU A 160 -18.19 -6.31 6.22
N ALA A 161 -17.96 -5.51 5.18
CA ALA A 161 -17.53 -5.99 3.87
C ALA A 161 -16.15 -6.68 3.98
N SER A 162 -15.20 -6.06 4.67
CA SER A 162 -13.88 -6.62 4.91
C SER A 162 -13.95 -7.93 5.71
N LYS A 163 -14.75 -7.99 6.76
CA LYS A 163 -14.97 -9.20 7.55
C LYS A 163 -15.53 -10.33 6.68
N THR A 164 -16.57 -10.04 5.87
CA THR A 164 -17.20 -11.00 4.97
C THR A 164 -16.20 -11.53 3.93
N TYR A 165 -15.42 -10.63 3.31
CA TYR A 165 -14.40 -10.98 2.33
C TYR A 165 -13.30 -11.88 2.92
N PHE A 166 -12.69 -11.49 4.05
CA PHE A 166 -11.61 -12.25 4.65
C PHE A 166 -12.09 -13.56 5.30
N SER A 167 -13.34 -13.62 5.75
CA SER A 167 -13.93 -14.88 6.21
C SER A 167 -14.11 -15.90 5.07
N ALA A 168 -14.47 -15.43 3.87
CA ALA A 168 -14.50 -16.31 2.68
C ALA A 168 -13.10 -16.88 2.37
N TRP A 169 -12.06 -16.07 2.42
CA TRP A 169 -10.69 -16.54 2.27
C TRP A 169 -10.24 -17.46 3.41
N GLY A 170 -10.69 -17.21 4.64
CA GLY A 170 -10.46 -18.11 5.78
C GLY A 170 -10.96 -19.53 5.52
N SER A 171 -12.09 -19.68 4.85
CA SER A 171 -12.62 -20.99 4.49
C SER A 171 -11.84 -21.73 3.38
N VAL A 172 -11.01 -21.02 2.64
CA VAL A 172 -10.19 -21.55 1.54
C VAL A 172 -8.73 -21.77 1.96
N LEU A 173 -8.20 -20.88 2.81
CA LEU A 173 -6.80 -20.83 3.22
C LEU A 173 -6.59 -21.35 4.66
N SER A 174 -7.52 -22.15 5.19
CA SER A 174 -7.43 -22.66 6.56
C SER A 174 -6.24 -23.60 6.75
N THR A 175 -5.96 -24.48 5.79
CA THR A 175 -4.88 -25.47 5.86
C THR A 175 -3.97 -25.35 4.64
N PRO A 176 -2.64 -25.32 4.78
CA PRO A 176 -1.82 -25.36 6.00
C PRO A 176 -1.57 -23.97 6.64
N TRP A 177 -2.21 -22.91 6.15
CA TRP A 177 -1.86 -21.52 6.46
C TRP A 177 -2.51 -20.98 7.74
N GLU A 178 -3.43 -21.72 8.36
CA GLU A 178 -4.17 -21.35 9.58
C GLU A 178 -4.86 -19.98 9.52
N PHE A 179 -5.12 -19.50 8.30
CA PHE A 179 -5.76 -18.20 8.09
C PHE A 179 -7.25 -18.25 8.44
N SER A 180 -7.64 -17.63 9.52
CA SER A 180 -9.04 -17.54 9.99
C SER A 180 -9.74 -16.21 9.65
N GLY A 181 -9.00 -15.27 9.05
CA GLY A 181 -9.45 -13.93 8.73
C GLY A 181 -8.40 -12.87 8.99
N ARG A 182 -8.70 -11.61 8.66
CA ARG A 182 -7.74 -10.51 8.79
C ARG A 182 -7.53 -10.09 10.25
N LYS A 183 -6.28 -10.21 10.72
CA LYS A 183 -5.79 -9.69 11.99
C LYS A 183 -4.54 -8.85 11.72
N ARG A 184 -4.42 -7.67 12.33
CA ARG A 184 -3.33 -6.74 12.00
C ARG A 184 -2.09 -6.92 12.88
N HIS A 185 -2.25 -6.86 14.20
CA HIS A 185 -1.14 -6.89 15.14
C HIS A 185 -1.52 -7.66 16.41
N PRO A 186 -0.65 -8.61 16.84
CA PRO A 186 0.39 -9.23 16.04
C PRO A 186 -0.23 -10.04 14.89
N SER A 187 0.54 -10.26 13.80
CA SER A 187 0.11 -11.14 12.70
C SER A 187 0.24 -12.59 13.14
N PRO A 188 -0.87 -13.34 13.33
CA PRO A 188 -0.82 -14.66 13.93
C PRO A 188 -0.42 -15.77 12.95
N ASP A 189 -0.43 -15.49 11.67
CA ASP A 189 -0.21 -16.45 10.59
C ASP A 189 0.52 -15.79 9.39
N PRO A 190 1.15 -16.57 8.49
CA PRO A 190 1.90 -16.07 7.36
C PRO A 190 1.07 -15.22 6.38
N VAL A 191 -0.21 -15.55 6.21
CA VAL A 191 -1.10 -14.80 5.29
C VAL A 191 -1.35 -13.40 5.83
N ASN A 192 -1.59 -13.25 7.13
CA ASN A 192 -1.73 -11.95 7.76
C ASN A 192 -0.42 -11.14 7.74
N ALA A 193 0.74 -11.79 7.85
CA ALA A 193 2.03 -11.15 7.71
C ALA A 193 2.22 -10.56 6.29
N ILE A 194 1.98 -11.36 5.25
CA ILE A 194 2.05 -10.92 3.84
C ILE A 194 1.04 -9.81 3.56
N LEU A 195 -0.19 -9.92 4.05
CA LEU A 195 -1.19 -8.87 3.88
C LEU A 195 -0.75 -7.56 4.56
N SER A 196 -0.18 -7.63 5.78
CA SER A 196 0.32 -6.44 6.48
C SER A 196 1.46 -5.78 5.71
N TYR A 197 2.38 -6.57 5.19
CA TYR A 197 3.47 -6.11 4.34
C TYR A 197 2.96 -5.44 3.06
N GLY A 198 2.04 -6.08 2.33
CA GLY A 198 1.42 -5.51 1.13
C GLY A 198 0.67 -4.19 1.40
N TYR A 199 -0.04 -4.09 2.53
CA TYR A 199 -0.70 -2.84 2.92
C TYR A 199 0.29 -1.72 3.24
N SER A 200 1.46 -2.01 3.80
CA SER A 200 2.47 -0.98 4.05
C SER A 200 3.10 -0.44 2.77
N PHE A 201 3.21 -1.26 1.72
CA PHE A 201 3.59 -0.78 0.38
C PHE A 201 2.50 0.11 -0.22
N LEU A 202 1.25 -0.34 -0.18
CA LEU A 202 0.13 0.45 -0.71
C LEU A 202 0.01 1.80 0.01
N GLU A 203 0.19 1.83 1.34
CA GLU A 203 0.18 3.08 2.10
C GLU A 203 1.28 4.04 1.62
N ARG A 204 2.48 3.54 1.36
CA ARG A 204 3.58 4.35 0.83
C ARG A 204 3.28 4.93 -0.54
N GLU A 205 2.77 4.11 -1.46
CA GLU A 205 2.36 4.57 -2.79
C GLU A 205 1.26 5.64 -2.71
N VAL A 206 0.26 5.45 -1.85
CA VAL A 206 -0.80 6.46 -1.66
C VAL A 206 -0.22 7.76 -1.09
N ARG A 207 0.67 7.68 -0.09
CA ARG A 207 1.32 8.88 0.49
C ARG A 207 2.15 9.64 -0.54
N SER A 208 2.80 8.96 -1.48
CA SER A 208 3.60 9.61 -2.52
C SER A 208 2.73 10.30 -3.60
N CYS A 209 1.44 10.00 -3.66
CA CYS A 209 0.49 10.63 -4.59
C CYS A 209 -0.26 11.83 -3.99
N LEU A 210 -0.24 11.99 -2.66
CA LEU A 210 -0.95 13.07 -1.94
C LEU A 210 -0.08 14.31 -1.77
#